data_0e588f0dbebea5a3f836cf08c48cf4c1
#
_entry.id   0e588f0dbebea5a3f836cf08c48cf4c1
#
_cell.length_a   1.000
_cell.length_b   1.000
_cell.length_c   1.000
_cell.angle_alpha   90.00
_cell.angle_beta   90.00
_cell.angle_gamma   90.00
#
_symmetry.space_group_name_H-M   'P 1'
#
loop_
_entity.id
_entity.type
_entity.pdbx_description
1 polymer ?
#
loop_
_entity_poly.entity_id
_entity_poly.type
_entity_poly.pdbx_seq_one_letter_code
_entity_poly.pdbx_strand_id
1 'polypeptide(L)'
;MVTAPKAIPDTLIQESIIRAVRNVCGTMLKQDASFVEKSALAAYEGFREKPHVFGSVGFAGLIDGIVYLCIPDDFAQDAAARVLGMSAAEVEMSGDEAVKDVVGEITNMTVGGFKNALCNVGFPCKLTLPTIVRGDNLAVAGLKGATRHVFHFDCSGHRLIADIQLKQD
;
A
#
# COMPACT_ATOMS: atom_id res chain seq x y z
N MET A 1 5.87 16.13 32.77
CA MET A 1 5.85 14.67 32.53
C MET A 1 5.58 14.44 31.04
N VAL A 2 6.55 13.90 30.35
CA VAL A 2 6.30 13.41 28.99
C VAL A 2 5.64 12.05 29.18
N THR A 3 4.33 11.98 28.94
CA THR A 3 3.65 10.69 28.90
C THR A 3 4.25 9.88 27.74
N ALA A 4 4.70 8.66 28.03
CA ALA A 4 5.14 7.74 26.98
C ALA A 4 4.09 7.69 25.86
N PRO A 5 4.49 7.70 24.58
CA PRO A 5 3.54 7.65 23.49
C PRO A 5 2.67 6.41 23.66
N LYS A 6 1.36 6.63 23.66
CA LYS A 6 0.37 5.55 23.76
C LYS A 6 0.50 4.68 22.51
N ALA A 7 0.57 3.37 22.67
CA ALA A 7 0.61 2.46 21.52
C ALA A 7 -0.56 2.73 20.56
N ILE A 8 -0.32 2.64 19.25
CA ILE A 8 -1.37 2.79 18.25
C ILE A 8 -2.30 1.58 18.35
N PRO A 9 -3.62 1.78 18.55
CA PRO A 9 -4.57 0.67 18.56
C PRO A 9 -4.63 -0.03 17.20
N ASP A 10 -4.71 -1.36 17.20
CA ASP A 10 -4.87 -2.16 15.97
C ASP A 10 -6.11 -1.74 15.17
N THR A 11 -7.19 -1.36 15.85
CA THR A 11 -8.41 -0.85 15.21
C THR A 11 -8.16 0.44 14.43
N LEU A 12 -7.35 1.34 14.95
CA LEU A 12 -6.99 2.58 14.25
C LEU A 12 -6.18 2.28 12.99
N ILE A 13 -5.21 1.37 13.08
CA ILE A 13 -4.41 0.94 11.92
C ILE A 13 -5.32 0.37 10.84
N GLN A 14 -6.21 -0.55 11.20
CA GLN A 14 -7.13 -1.19 10.27
C GLN A 14 -8.10 -0.19 9.63
N GLU A 15 -8.78 0.62 10.41
CA GLU A 15 -9.75 1.59 9.90
C GLU A 15 -9.09 2.64 8.99
N SER A 16 -7.89 3.08 9.36
CA SER A 16 -7.15 4.09 8.60
C SER A 16 -6.70 3.56 7.24
N ILE A 17 -6.18 2.35 7.18
CA ILE A 17 -5.74 1.77 5.90
C ILE A 17 -6.91 1.38 5.00
N ILE A 18 -7.99 0.87 5.57
CA ILE A 18 -9.21 0.57 4.81
C ILE A 18 -9.74 1.84 4.16
N ARG A 19 -9.86 2.91 4.91
CA ARG A 19 -10.32 4.21 4.39
C ARG A 19 -9.40 4.74 3.30
N ALA A 20 -8.09 4.66 3.51
CA ALA A 20 -7.10 5.15 2.54
C ALA A 20 -7.17 4.38 1.22
N VAL A 21 -7.19 3.06 1.26
CA VAL A 21 -7.28 2.20 0.05
C VAL A 21 -8.60 2.46 -0.70
N ARG A 22 -9.71 2.46 0.01
CA ARG A 22 -11.03 2.71 -0.61
C ARG A 22 -11.11 4.09 -1.24
N ASN A 23 -10.59 5.11 -0.58
CA ASN A 23 -10.59 6.47 -1.10
C ASN A 23 -9.77 6.60 -2.39
N VAL A 24 -8.58 6.03 -2.41
CA VAL A 24 -7.69 6.09 -3.59
C VAL A 24 -8.26 5.29 -4.76
N CYS A 25 -8.75 4.08 -4.52
CA CYS A 25 -9.41 3.29 -5.58
C CYS A 25 -10.65 4.01 -6.13
N GLY A 26 -11.46 4.62 -5.28
CA GLY A 26 -12.65 5.36 -5.69
C GLY A 26 -12.34 6.63 -6.47
N THR A 27 -11.36 7.42 -6.02
CA THR A 27 -11.02 8.70 -6.65
C THR A 27 -10.16 8.58 -7.89
N MET A 28 -9.12 7.74 -7.88
CA MET A 28 -8.21 7.58 -9.01
C MET A 28 -8.71 6.58 -10.05
N LEU A 29 -9.27 5.46 -9.62
CA LEU A 29 -9.61 4.35 -10.51
C LEU A 29 -11.10 4.27 -10.81
N LYS A 30 -11.93 5.01 -10.09
CA LYS A 30 -13.40 4.93 -10.18
C LYS A 30 -13.90 3.50 -9.93
N GLN A 31 -13.27 2.80 -9.00
CA GLN A 31 -13.57 1.42 -8.63
C GLN A 31 -13.76 1.31 -7.12
N ASP A 32 -14.65 0.40 -6.71
CA ASP A 32 -14.86 0.09 -5.31
C ASP A 32 -13.84 -0.95 -4.83
N ALA A 33 -13.19 -0.65 -3.72
CA ALA A 33 -12.34 -1.61 -3.01
C ALA A 33 -13.05 -2.09 -1.75
N SER A 34 -13.07 -3.40 -1.54
CA SER A 34 -13.66 -4.03 -0.36
C SER A 34 -12.57 -4.62 0.51
N PHE A 35 -12.64 -4.36 1.82
CA PHE A 35 -11.78 -5.07 2.77
C PHE A 35 -12.22 -6.53 2.87
N VAL A 36 -11.28 -7.46 2.73
CA VAL A 36 -11.55 -8.90 2.77
C VAL A 36 -11.18 -9.48 4.14
N GLU A 37 -9.91 -9.36 4.52
CA GLU A 37 -9.42 -9.94 5.76
C GLU A 37 -8.07 -9.35 6.19
N LYS A 38 -7.79 -9.45 7.48
CA LYS A 38 -6.44 -9.33 8.04
C LYS A 38 -5.85 -10.73 8.13
N SER A 39 -4.64 -10.92 7.62
CA SER A 39 -4.05 -12.24 7.54
C SER A 39 -2.66 -12.32 8.16
N ALA A 40 -2.19 -13.56 8.37
CA ALA A 40 -0.81 -13.85 8.70
C ALA A 40 0.08 -13.87 7.45
N LEU A 41 1.40 -13.88 7.64
CA LEU A 41 2.42 -13.82 6.59
C LEU A 41 2.30 -14.90 5.51
N ALA A 42 1.80 -16.09 5.85
CA ALA A 42 1.63 -17.21 4.92
C ALA A 42 0.70 -16.90 3.73
N ALA A 43 -0.14 -15.89 3.86
CA ALA A 43 -1.06 -15.47 2.77
C ALA A 43 -0.35 -14.91 1.53
N TYR A 44 0.95 -14.61 1.62
CA TYR A 44 1.75 -14.19 0.46
C TYR A 44 2.15 -15.34 -0.47
N GLU A 45 2.00 -16.59 -0.09
CA GLU A 45 2.46 -17.72 -0.91
C GLU A 45 1.77 -17.78 -2.27
N GLY A 46 0.45 -17.58 -2.32
CA GLY A 46 -0.30 -17.51 -3.59
C GLY A 46 0.01 -16.28 -4.45
N PHE A 47 0.62 -15.27 -3.89
CA PHE A 47 1.03 -14.06 -4.61
C PHE A 47 2.29 -14.26 -5.46
N ARG A 48 3.09 -15.28 -5.18
CA ARG A 48 4.35 -15.53 -5.87
C ARG A 48 4.18 -16.11 -7.27
N GLU A 49 3.01 -16.66 -7.56
CA GLU A 49 2.73 -17.34 -8.83
C GLU A 49 2.48 -16.40 -10.00
N LYS A 50 2.25 -15.11 -9.74
CA LYS A 50 1.94 -14.09 -10.74
C LYS A 50 2.84 -12.89 -10.61
N PRO A 51 3.10 -12.15 -11.73
CA PRO A 51 3.80 -10.88 -11.66
C PRO A 51 3.03 -9.86 -10.81
N HIS A 52 3.77 -9.09 -10.03
CA HIS A 52 3.24 -8.04 -9.16
C HIS A 52 4.05 -6.76 -9.27
N VAL A 53 3.44 -5.68 -8.84
CA VAL A 53 4.10 -4.40 -8.60
C VAL A 53 3.97 -4.07 -7.13
N PHE A 54 5.09 -3.88 -6.46
CA PHE A 54 5.15 -3.48 -5.05
C PHE A 54 5.54 -2.03 -4.96
N GLY A 55 4.65 -1.22 -4.40
CA GLY A 55 4.98 0.15 -4.02
C GLY A 55 5.23 0.23 -2.52
N SER A 56 6.24 0.96 -2.10
CA SER A 56 6.52 1.17 -0.69
C SER A 56 6.82 2.62 -0.36
N VAL A 57 6.34 3.06 0.80
CA VAL A 57 6.65 4.37 1.38
C VAL A 57 6.97 4.17 2.85
N GLY A 58 8.13 4.65 3.26
CA GLY A 58 8.52 4.71 4.66
C GLY A 58 8.00 5.97 5.35
N PHE A 59 7.92 5.92 6.65
CA PHE A 59 7.60 7.09 7.47
C PHE A 59 8.46 7.09 8.74
N ALA A 60 8.82 8.28 9.19
CA ALA A 60 9.66 8.49 10.35
C ALA A 60 9.14 9.67 11.20
N GLY A 61 9.19 9.50 12.53
CA GLY A 61 8.72 10.52 13.45
C GLY A 61 8.56 9.95 14.85
N LEU A 62 7.39 10.16 15.47
CA LEU A 62 7.05 9.48 16.73
C LEU A 62 6.78 7.99 16.50
N ILE A 63 6.59 7.59 15.25
CA ILE A 63 6.49 6.20 14.82
C ILE A 63 7.33 6.08 13.56
N ASP A 64 8.14 5.06 13.51
CA ASP A 64 8.84 4.66 12.30
C ASP A 64 8.18 3.46 11.68
N GLY A 65 8.20 3.38 10.36
CA GLY A 65 7.63 2.23 9.69
C GLY A 65 7.70 2.31 8.18
N ILE A 66 7.06 1.33 7.56
CA ILE A 66 6.93 1.23 6.11
C ILE A 66 5.59 0.59 5.76
N VAL A 67 4.98 1.08 4.69
CA VAL A 67 3.80 0.48 4.09
C VAL A 67 4.15 -0.01 2.70
N TYR A 68 3.85 -1.27 2.43
CA TYR A 68 3.90 -1.85 1.10
C TYR A 68 2.49 -1.99 0.54
N LEU A 69 2.29 -1.60 -0.71
CA LEU A 69 1.13 -1.99 -1.49
C LEU A 69 1.56 -3.03 -2.52
N CYS A 70 0.94 -4.21 -2.47
CA CYS A 70 1.22 -5.30 -3.38
C CYS A 70 0.05 -5.41 -4.35
N ILE A 71 0.33 -5.14 -5.61
CA ILE A 71 -0.69 -4.98 -6.67
C ILE A 71 -0.38 -5.98 -7.78
N PRO A 72 -1.37 -6.80 -8.22
CA PRO A 72 -1.18 -7.66 -9.38
C PRO A 72 -0.80 -6.85 -10.62
N ASP A 73 0.12 -7.35 -11.42
CA ASP A 73 0.64 -6.63 -12.59
C ASP A 73 -0.45 -6.29 -13.62
N ASP A 74 -1.38 -7.20 -13.87
CA ASP A 74 -2.53 -6.98 -14.76
C ASP A 74 -3.42 -5.83 -14.26
N PHE A 75 -3.70 -5.77 -12.96
CA PHE A 75 -4.44 -4.65 -12.36
C PHE A 75 -3.64 -3.34 -12.47
N ALA A 76 -2.33 -3.37 -12.26
CA ALA A 76 -1.48 -2.19 -12.38
C ALA A 76 -1.46 -1.65 -13.81
N GLN A 77 -1.44 -2.51 -14.82
CA GLN A 77 -1.54 -2.12 -16.23
C GLN A 77 -2.89 -1.46 -16.55
N ASP A 78 -3.99 -2.05 -16.09
CA ASP A 78 -5.33 -1.46 -16.25
C ASP A 78 -5.45 -0.10 -15.56
N ALA A 79 -4.91 0.02 -14.36
CA ALA A 79 -4.87 1.28 -13.63
C ALA A 79 -4.08 2.35 -14.39
N ALA A 80 -2.92 2.00 -14.95
CA ALA A 80 -2.12 2.92 -15.76
C ALA A 80 -2.89 3.38 -17.01
N ALA A 81 -3.54 2.46 -17.72
CA ALA A 81 -4.36 2.78 -18.88
C ALA A 81 -5.48 3.78 -18.53
N ARG A 82 -6.20 3.54 -17.44
CA ARG A 82 -7.30 4.40 -17.00
C ARG A 82 -6.82 5.79 -16.56
N VAL A 83 -5.81 5.85 -15.71
CA VAL A 83 -5.34 7.11 -15.12
C VAL A 83 -4.65 7.99 -16.16
N LEU A 84 -3.86 7.41 -17.06
CA LEU A 84 -3.10 8.14 -18.06
C LEU A 84 -3.84 8.34 -19.39
N GLY A 85 -5.04 7.75 -19.54
CA GLY A 85 -5.80 7.82 -20.79
C GLY A 85 -5.09 7.09 -21.94
N MET A 86 -4.36 6.02 -21.65
CA MET A 86 -3.61 5.21 -22.60
C MET A 86 -4.36 3.94 -22.97
N SER A 87 -4.12 3.42 -24.17
CA SER A 87 -4.55 2.07 -24.53
C SER A 87 -3.67 1.02 -23.84
N ALA A 88 -4.14 -0.23 -23.76
CA ALA A 88 -3.33 -1.33 -23.23
C ALA A 88 -2.01 -1.50 -24.02
N ALA A 89 -2.05 -1.33 -25.34
CA ALA A 89 -0.85 -1.39 -26.20
C ALA A 89 0.13 -0.25 -25.89
N GLU A 90 -0.36 0.97 -25.66
CA GLU A 90 0.48 2.11 -25.30
C GLU A 90 1.15 1.92 -23.93
N VAL A 91 0.42 1.36 -22.95
CA VAL A 91 1.00 1.01 -21.64
C VAL A 91 2.11 -0.02 -21.80
N GLU A 92 1.90 -1.06 -22.58
CA GLU A 92 2.90 -2.10 -22.86
C GLU A 92 4.14 -1.51 -23.55
N MET A 93 3.96 -0.63 -24.52
CA MET A 93 5.05 0.05 -25.25
C MET A 93 5.85 0.99 -24.36
N SER A 94 5.28 1.51 -23.29
CA SER A 94 6.00 2.36 -22.33
C SER A 94 6.99 1.58 -21.47
N GLY A 95 7.01 0.24 -21.55
CA GLY A 95 7.76 -0.61 -20.65
C GLY A 95 7.27 -0.51 -19.22
N ASP A 96 8.16 -0.20 -18.28
CA ASP A 96 7.81 -0.06 -16.86
C ASP A 96 7.31 1.34 -16.48
N GLU A 97 7.57 2.34 -17.30
CA GLU A 97 7.41 3.75 -16.92
C GLU A 97 5.99 4.10 -16.51
N ALA A 98 5.00 3.82 -17.37
CA ALA A 98 3.59 4.15 -17.10
C ALA A 98 3.07 3.43 -15.86
N VAL A 99 3.38 2.16 -15.72
CA VAL A 99 2.94 1.34 -14.57
C VAL A 99 3.57 1.84 -13.27
N LYS A 100 4.87 2.10 -13.28
CA LYS A 100 5.58 2.61 -12.10
C LYS A 100 5.11 3.99 -11.68
N ASP A 101 4.83 4.88 -12.61
CA ASP A 101 4.31 6.22 -12.33
C ASP A 101 2.96 6.15 -11.63
N VAL A 102 2.03 5.37 -12.16
CA VAL A 102 0.68 5.26 -11.59
C VAL A 102 0.69 4.51 -10.26
N VAL A 103 1.41 3.41 -10.14
CA VAL A 103 1.53 2.67 -8.87
C VAL A 103 2.24 3.52 -7.82
N GLY A 104 3.23 4.32 -8.21
CA GLY A 104 3.88 5.28 -7.33
C GLY A 104 2.91 6.29 -6.75
N GLU A 105 2.03 6.85 -7.59
CA GLU A 105 1.01 7.81 -7.14
C GLU A 105 -0.05 7.14 -6.25
N ILE A 106 -0.54 5.97 -6.63
CA ILE A 106 -1.47 5.18 -5.79
C ILE A 106 -0.86 4.90 -4.42
N THR A 107 0.38 4.46 -4.38
CA THR A 107 1.09 4.17 -3.14
C THR A 107 1.26 5.41 -2.28
N ASN A 108 1.72 6.49 -2.88
CA ASN A 108 1.96 7.75 -2.17
C ASN A 108 0.66 8.32 -1.58
N MET A 109 -0.42 8.32 -2.33
CA MET A 109 -1.72 8.81 -1.86
C MET A 109 -2.32 7.91 -0.77
N THR A 110 -2.20 6.60 -0.91
CA THR A 110 -2.69 5.64 0.10
C THR A 110 -1.94 5.80 1.41
N VAL A 111 -0.61 5.83 1.36
CA VAL A 111 0.22 5.99 2.57
C VAL A 111 0.06 7.38 3.15
N GLY A 112 -0.12 8.41 2.31
CA GLY A 112 -0.42 9.77 2.75
C GLY A 112 -1.73 9.84 3.55
N GLY A 113 -2.78 9.19 3.09
CA GLY A 113 -4.06 9.09 3.82
C GLY A 113 -3.91 8.36 5.15
N PHE A 114 -3.20 7.25 5.16
CA PHE A 114 -2.88 6.50 6.37
C PHE A 114 -2.09 7.35 7.38
N LYS A 115 -1.03 8.00 6.92
CA LYS A 115 -0.20 8.90 7.73
C LYS A 115 -1.01 10.04 8.33
N ASN A 116 -1.90 10.66 7.56
CA ASN A 116 -2.73 11.76 8.06
C ASN A 116 -3.66 11.31 9.19
N ALA A 117 -4.21 10.10 9.10
CA ALA A 117 -5.01 9.53 10.18
C ALA A 117 -4.19 9.36 11.47
N LEU A 118 -2.93 8.92 11.37
CA LEU A 118 -2.02 8.81 12.52
C LEU A 118 -1.67 10.18 13.09
N CYS A 119 -1.35 11.15 12.24
CA CYS A 119 -1.05 12.52 12.68
C CYS A 119 -2.22 13.16 13.44
N ASN A 120 -3.45 12.94 12.99
CA ASN A 120 -4.65 13.51 13.60
C ASN A 120 -4.91 13.00 15.03
N VAL A 121 -4.35 11.86 15.39
CA VAL A 121 -4.48 11.29 16.74
C VAL A 121 -3.20 11.40 17.57
N GLY A 122 -2.27 12.24 17.14
CA GLY A 122 -1.08 12.60 17.93
C GLY A 122 0.19 11.81 17.61
N PHE A 123 0.27 11.18 16.44
CA PHE A 123 1.47 10.48 15.97
C PHE A 123 2.03 11.13 14.69
N PRO A 124 2.60 12.35 14.79
CA PRO A 124 3.15 13.01 13.60
C PRO A 124 4.37 12.26 13.07
N CYS A 125 4.41 12.13 11.75
CA CYS A 125 5.50 11.51 11.01
C CYS A 125 5.64 12.13 9.63
N LYS A 126 6.81 11.92 9.01
CA LYS A 126 7.12 12.37 7.64
C LYS A 126 7.28 11.16 6.73
N LEU A 127 6.83 11.31 5.49
CA LEU A 127 6.95 10.26 4.48
C LEU A 127 8.27 10.34 3.71
N THR A 128 8.78 9.18 3.30
CA THR A 128 9.83 9.08 2.29
C THR A 128 9.22 9.14 0.88
N LEU A 129 10.07 9.20 -0.14
CA LEU A 129 9.63 9.02 -1.52
C LEU A 129 9.24 7.56 -1.77
N PRO A 130 8.26 7.30 -2.65
CA PRO A 130 7.87 5.94 -2.97
C PRO A 130 8.98 5.19 -3.73
N THR A 131 9.12 3.91 -3.43
CA THR A 131 9.94 2.97 -4.17
C THR A 131 9.03 1.94 -4.84
N ILE A 132 9.23 1.70 -6.13
CA ILE A 132 8.40 0.78 -6.92
C ILE A 132 9.27 -0.34 -7.46
N VAL A 133 8.86 -1.59 -7.21
CA VAL A 133 9.49 -2.80 -7.73
C VAL A 133 8.45 -3.59 -8.51
N ARG A 134 8.78 -3.96 -9.74
CA ARG A 134 7.91 -4.77 -10.61
C ARG A 134 8.63 -6.06 -10.98
N GLY A 135 7.98 -7.19 -10.86
CA GLY A 135 8.59 -8.48 -11.23
C GLY A 135 7.81 -9.69 -10.74
N ASP A 136 8.46 -10.84 -10.93
CA ASP A 136 7.96 -12.15 -10.51
C ASP A 136 8.56 -12.53 -9.15
N ASN A 137 7.85 -13.42 -8.43
CA ASN A 137 8.33 -13.96 -7.14
C ASN A 137 8.74 -12.90 -6.12
N LEU A 138 8.06 -11.77 -6.12
CA LEU A 138 8.33 -10.71 -5.15
C LEU A 138 7.86 -11.13 -3.76
N ALA A 139 8.64 -10.77 -2.76
CA ALA A 139 8.29 -10.99 -1.36
C ALA A 139 8.68 -9.77 -0.53
N VAL A 140 7.92 -9.52 0.53
CA VAL A 140 8.20 -8.47 1.50
C VAL A 140 8.84 -9.09 2.72
N ALA A 141 10.06 -8.64 3.04
CA ALA A 141 10.73 -9.04 4.27
C ALA A 141 10.18 -8.26 5.47
N GLY A 142 10.09 -8.94 6.61
CA GLY A 142 9.75 -8.29 7.87
C GLY A 142 10.90 -7.47 8.43
N LEU A 143 10.61 -6.27 8.94
CA LEU A 143 11.55 -5.48 9.70
C LEU A 143 11.72 -6.04 11.10
N LYS A 144 12.96 -6.23 11.52
CA LYS A 144 13.26 -6.71 12.87
C LYS A 144 12.73 -5.73 13.92
N GLY A 145 11.98 -6.25 14.89
CA GLY A 145 11.40 -5.45 15.97
C GLY A 145 10.17 -4.65 15.59
N ALA A 146 9.66 -4.79 14.38
CA ALA A 146 8.40 -4.16 13.95
C ALA A 146 7.20 -5.08 14.21
N THR A 147 6.05 -4.47 14.55
CA THR A 147 4.76 -5.15 14.44
C THR A 147 4.35 -5.13 12.97
N ARG A 148 3.71 -6.20 12.51
CA ARG A 148 3.32 -6.35 11.11
C ARG A 148 1.83 -6.62 10.98
N HIS A 149 1.19 -5.86 10.10
CA HIS A 149 -0.24 -5.94 9.83
C HIS A 149 -0.45 -6.08 8.34
N VAL A 150 -1.04 -7.18 7.91
CA VAL A 150 -1.28 -7.50 6.50
C VAL A 150 -2.79 -7.51 6.24
N PHE A 151 -3.24 -6.62 5.37
CA PHE A 151 -4.65 -6.43 5.03
C PHE A 151 -4.89 -6.76 3.57
N HIS A 152 -5.92 -7.57 3.32
CA HIS A 152 -6.33 -7.96 1.98
C HIS A 152 -7.57 -7.18 1.54
N PHE A 153 -7.55 -6.74 0.28
CA PHE A 153 -8.65 -6.04 -0.37
C PHE A 153 -9.00 -6.72 -1.68
N ASP A 154 -10.27 -6.64 -2.04
CA ASP A 154 -10.75 -6.96 -3.39
C ASP A 154 -11.11 -5.67 -4.12
N CYS A 155 -10.56 -5.48 -5.30
CA CYS A 155 -10.90 -4.38 -6.20
C CYS A 155 -11.15 -4.94 -7.59
N SER A 156 -12.41 -4.95 -8.00
CA SER A 156 -12.85 -5.48 -9.30
C SER A 156 -12.34 -6.91 -9.59
N GLY A 157 -12.37 -7.76 -8.59
CA GLY A 157 -11.92 -9.15 -8.68
C GLY A 157 -10.41 -9.36 -8.52
N HIS A 158 -9.63 -8.29 -8.32
CA HIS A 158 -8.19 -8.36 -8.07
C HIS A 158 -7.90 -8.24 -6.58
N ARG A 159 -6.96 -9.04 -6.10
CA ARG A 159 -6.51 -9.01 -4.72
C ARG A 159 -5.38 -8.00 -4.55
N LEU A 160 -5.64 -6.96 -3.77
CA LEU A 160 -4.62 -6.00 -3.33
C LEU A 160 -4.22 -6.29 -1.89
N ILE A 161 -2.95 -6.10 -1.55
CA ILE A 161 -2.46 -6.25 -0.18
C ILE A 161 -1.82 -4.97 0.29
N ALA A 162 -2.18 -4.52 1.50
CA ALA A 162 -1.45 -3.51 2.24
C ALA A 162 -0.72 -4.18 3.41
N ASP A 163 0.60 -4.08 3.42
CA ASP A 163 1.47 -4.64 4.44
C ASP A 163 2.10 -3.49 5.22
N ILE A 164 1.70 -3.33 6.46
CA ILE A 164 2.14 -2.24 7.33
C ILE A 164 3.06 -2.79 8.39
N GLN A 165 4.26 -2.23 8.49
CA GLN A 165 5.24 -2.59 9.50
C GLN A 165 5.58 -1.35 10.33
N LEU A 166 5.36 -1.43 11.64
CA LEU A 166 5.49 -0.31 12.57
C LEU A 166 6.50 -0.62 13.66
N LYS A 167 7.37 0.36 13.93
CA LYS A 167 8.21 0.39 15.12
C LYS A 167 7.76 1.53 16.01
N GLN A 168 7.48 1.23 17.26
CA GLN A 168 7.24 2.19 18.31
C GLN A 168 8.35 2.05 19.35
N ASP A 169 9.01 3.15 19.66
CA ASP A 169 9.98 3.24 20.73
C ASP A 169 9.28 3.33 22.10
#